data_dc86f9a602dd298d241cff046ae8d14c
#
_entry.id   dc86f9a602dd298d241cff046ae8d14c
#
_cell.length_a   1.000
_cell.length_b   1.000
_cell.length_c   1.000
_cell.angle_alpha   90.00
_cell.angle_beta   90.00
_cell.angle_gamma   90.00
#
_symmetry.space_group_name_H-M   'P 1'
#
loop_
_entity.id
_entity.type
_entity.pdbx_description
1 polymer ?
#
loop_
_entity_poly.entity_id
_entity_poly.type
_entity_poly.pdbx_seq_one_letter_code
_entity_poly.pdbx_strand_id
1 'polypeptide(L)'
;MPYSLFGNKFTQHSGITELMDDLNEGVQGGDDILMLGGGNPAAIPEIQNRLQELMQQLLSEGKLINTLANYDGPQGKTTFINALVELFNDLYDWKLTAQNIMLTNGSQNAFFYLFNLLAGNFSGDKKKKILFPLAPEYIGYADASVSEDAFVAQRPKITELADGFFKYNVDFDALKITSDVGAICVSRPTNPTGNVLTDDEINHLDRLAKKNNIPLIIDNAYGTPFPNIIFEKATPFWNANTILCLSLSKFGLPGARCGIVIAKPEIIKAMSSLSGITALSPG
;
A
#
# COMPACT_ATOMS: atom_id res chain seq x y z
N MET A 1 -5.72 16.54 29.16
CA MET A 1 -6.70 15.45 29.38
C MET A 1 -5.98 14.12 29.16
N PRO A 2 -6.10 13.12 30.03
CA PRO A 2 -5.48 11.83 29.81
C PRO A 2 -6.24 11.06 28.72
N TYR A 3 -5.50 10.50 27.76
CA TYR A 3 -6.05 9.62 26.73
C TYR A 3 -5.86 8.14 27.12
N SER A 4 -6.58 7.24 26.45
CA SER A 4 -6.31 5.80 26.52
C SER A 4 -4.90 5.47 25.99
N LEU A 5 -4.39 4.26 26.23
CA LEU A 5 -3.10 3.83 25.64
C LEU A 5 -3.10 3.94 24.11
N PHE A 6 -4.21 3.55 23.47
CA PHE A 6 -4.42 3.74 22.05
C PHE A 6 -4.36 5.22 21.65
N GLY A 7 -5.11 6.08 22.36
CA GLY A 7 -5.13 7.53 22.09
C GLY A 7 -3.74 8.15 22.26
N ASN A 8 -3.03 7.80 23.33
CA ASN A 8 -1.67 8.30 23.57
C ASN A 8 -0.71 7.89 22.45
N LYS A 9 -0.79 6.65 21.95
CA LYS A 9 0.05 6.17 20.86
C LYS A 9 -0.18 6.96 19.57
N PHE A 10 -1.44 7.17 19.17
CA PHE A 10 -1.78 7.80 17.91
C PHE A 10 -1.85 9.33 17.93
N THR A 11 -1.57 9.95 19.08
CA THR A 11 -1.46 11.41 19.23
C THR A 11 -0.03 11.88 19.51
N GLN A 12 0.94 10.97 19.50
CA GLN A 12 2.36 11.33 19.57
C GLN A 12 2.83 11.91 18.24
N HIS A 13 3.94 12.63 18.30
CA HIS A 13 4.62 13.10 17.11
C HIS A 13 5.00 11.91 16.20
N SER A 14 4.66 12.01 14.93
CA SER A 14 4.97 10.97 13.94
C SER A 14 5.52 11.58 12.66
N GLY A 15 6.50 10.92 12.06
CA GLY A 15 7.14 11.41 10.84
C GLY A 15 6.18 11.56 9.66
N ILE A 16 5.14 10.73 9.59
CA ILE A 16 4.14 10.86 8.52
C ILE A 16 3.22 12.07 8.70
N THR A 17 2.86 12.42 9.93
CA THR A 17 2.08 13.64 10.21
C THR A 17 2.89 14.88 9.88
N GLU A 18 4.15 14.94 10.32
CA GLU A 18 5.05 16.05 9.99
C GLU A 18 5.19 16.22 8.47
N LEU A 19 5.44 15.13 7.74
CA LEU A 19 5.52 15.16 6.28
C LEU A 19 4.22 15.69 5.63
N MET A 20 3.05 15.34 6.18
CA MET A 20 1.76 15.81 5.64
C MET A 20 1.51 17.28 5.96
N ASP A 21 1.96 17.77 7.11
CA ASP A 21 1.89 19.19 7.47
C ASP A 21 2.81 20.02 6.56
N ASP A 22 4.05 19.59 6.35
CA ASP A 22 4.99 20.23 5.41
C ASP A 22 4.44 20.28 3.98
N LEU A 23 3.80 19.16 3.53
CA LEU A 23 3.13 19.11 2.23
C LEU A 23 2.01 20.15 2.11
N ASN A 24 1.20 20.29 3.15
CA ASN A 24 0.09 21.24 3.17
C ASN A 24 0.62 22.70 3.16
N GLU A 25 1.63 23.00 3.94
CA GLU A 25 2.28 24.32 3.96
C GLU A 25 2.92 24.64 2.60
N GLY A 26 3.62 23.68 1.98
CA GLY A 26 4.20 23.84 0.66
C GLY A 26 3.18 24.14 -0.43
N VAL A 27 2.03 23.46 -0.42
CA VAL A 27 0.94 23.75 -1.37
C VAL A 27 0.33 25.15 -1.14
N GLN A 28 0.22 25.60 0.12
CA GLN A 28 -0.30 26.93 0.44
C GLN A 28 0.69 28.06 0.10
N GLY A 29 1.99 27.79 0.14
CA GLY A 29 3.05 28.75 -0.18
C GLY A 29 3.22 29.05 -1.68
N GLY A 30 2.52 28.30 -2.54
CA GLY A 30 2.53 28.53 -3.99
C GLY A 30 3.90 28.32 -4.65
N ASP A 31 4.13 29.03 -5.75
CA ASP A 31 5.33 28.86 -6.61
C ASP A 31 6.65 29.32 -5.97
N ASP A 32 6.59 30.01 -4.83
CA ASP A 32 7.76 30.50 -4.13
C ASP A 32 8.46 29.42 -3.27
N ILE A 33 7.80 28.24 -3.09
CA ILE A 33 8.34 27.15 -2.30
C ILE A 33 8.76 25.98 -3.20
N LEU A 34 10.04 25.63 -3.14
CA LEU A 34 10.59 24.46 -3.81
C LEU A 34 10.53 23.24 -2.88
N MET A 35 9.56 22.36 -3.11
CA MET A 35 9.33 21.14 -2.34
C MET A 35 10.34 20.05 -2.71
N LEU A 36 11.39 19.87 -1.91
CA LEU A 36 12.42 18.85 -2.15
C LEU A 36 12.24 17.58 -1.31
N GLY A 37 11.44 17.63 -0.24
CA GLY A 37 11.24 16.52 0.68
C GLY A 37 10.04 15.64 0.35
N GLY A 38 9.02 16.20 -0.23
CA GLY A 38 7.80 15.51 -0.62
C GLY A 38 7.02 16.33 -1.64
N GLY A 39 5.96 15.75 -2.21
CA GLY A 39 5.15 16.47 -3.19
C GLY A 39 3.95 15.66 -3.67
N ASN A 40 3.05 16.35 -4.35
CA ASN A 40 1.99 15.71 -5.10
C ASN A 40 2.57 15.06 -6.37
N PRO A 41 1.90 14.04 -6.92
CA PRO A 41 2.23 13.51 -8.25
C PRO A 41 2.26 14.61 -9.30
N ALA A 42 3.18 14.48 -10.27
CA ALA A 42 3.26 15.43 -11.39
C ALA A 42 1.90 15.53 -12.11
N ALA A 43 1.52 16.75 -12.45
CA ALA A 43 0.36 17.00 -13.28
C ALA A 43 0.67 16.59 -14.72
N ILE A 44 -0.15 15.69 -15.29
CA ILE A 44 -0.09 15.28 -16.69
C ILE A 44 -1.36 15.81 -17.35
N PRO A 45 -1.29 16.89 -18.15
CA PRO A 45 -2.47 17.58 -18.67
C PRO A 45 -3.45 16.66 -19.42
N GLU A 46 -2.94 15.75 -20.24
CA GLU A 46 -3.75 14.80 -21.01
C GLU A 46 -4.59 13.89 -20.11
N ILE A 47 -3.99 13.41 -19.01
CA ILE A 47 -4.70 12.58 -18.03
C ILE A 47 -5.72 13.40 -17.24
N GLN A 48 -5.32 14.60 -16.80
CA GLN A 48 -6.21 15.48 -16.04
C GLN A 48 -7.44 15.88 -16.89
N ASN A 49 -7.23 16.26 -18.16
CA ASN A 49 -8.32 16.57 -19.08
C ASN A 49 -9.26 15.37 -19.27
N ARG A 50 -8.70 14.17 -19.44
CA ARG A 50 -9.50 12.95 -19.59
C ARG A 50 -10.34 12.65 -18.34
N LEU A 51 -9.76 12.82 -17.15
CA LEU A 51 -10.49 12.65 -15.89
C LEU A 51 -11.60 13.69 -15.74
N GLN A 52 -11.34 14.93 -16.12
CA GLN A 52 -12.36 16.00 -16.10
C GLN A 52 -13.52 15.67 -17.05
N GLU A 53 -13.24 15.22 -18.27
CA GLU A 53 -14.28 14.79 -19.23
C GLU A 53 -15.14 13.66 -18.65
N LEU A 54 -14.53 12.65 -18.04
CA LEU A 54 -15.24 11.54 -17.41
C LEU A 54 -16.12 11.99 -16.24
N MET A 55 -15.64 12.93 -15.42
CA MET A 55 -16.44 13.51 -14.33
C MET A 55 -17.64 14.30 -14.86
N GLN A 56 -17.45 15.10 -15.93
CA GLN A 56 -18.54 15.83 -16.60
C GLN A 56 -19.56 14.87 -17.19
N GLN A 57 -19.12 13.76 -17.80
CA GLN A 57 -20.00 12.73 -18.31
C GLN A 57 -20.84 12.10 -17.18
N LEU A 58 -20.21 11.69 -16.08
CA LEU A 58 -20.92 11.13 -14.93
C LEU A 58 -21.94 12.09 -14.35
N LEU A 59 -21.62 13.38 -14.32
CA LEU A 59 -22.55 14.43 -13.86
C LEU A 59 -23.74 14.56 -14.81
N SER A 60 -23.51 14.66 -16.13
CA SER A 60 -24.56 14.83 -17.15
C SER A 60 -25.49 13.62 -17.24
N GLU A 61 -24.97 12.41 -16.99
CA GLU A 61 -25.75 11.17 -16.95
C GLU A 61 -26.49 10.93 -15.62
N GLY A 62 -26.36 11.83 -14.64
CA GLY A 62 -26.92 11.68 -13.30
C GLY A 62 -26.28 10.58 -12.45
N LYS A 63 -25.19 9.95 -12.93
CA LYS A 63 -24.51 8.86 -12.23
C LYS A 63 -23.72 9.34 -11.04
N LEU A 64 -23.19 10.57 -11.06
CA LEU A 64 -22.42 11.14 -9.98
C LEU A 64 -23.24 11.25 -8.69
N ILE A 65 -24.46 11.75 -8.78
CA ILE A 65 -25.33 11.88 -7.59
C ILE A 65 -25.67 10.52 -6.99
N ASN A 66 -25.89 9.50 -7.82
CA ASN A 66 -26.13 8.14 -7.33
C ASN A 66 -24.92 7.56 -6.59
N THR A 67 -23.71 7.91 -7.03
CA THR A 67 -22.48 7.49 -6.34
C THR A 67 -22.33 8.18 -4.99
N LEU A 68 -22.70 9.45 -4.88
CA LEU A 68 -22.57 10.25 -3.65
C LEU A 68 -23.70 10.01 -2.65
N ALA A 69 -24.88 9.61 -3.12
CA ALA A 69 -26.09 9.49 -2.29
C ALA A 69 -26.30 8.09 -1.70
N ASN A 70 -25.46 7.12 -2.02
CA ASN A 70 -25.62 5.74 -1.57
C ASN A 70 -24.34 5.20 -0.95
N TYR A 71 -24.46 4.45 0.12
CA TYR A 71 -23.34 3.66 0.65
C TYR A 71 -23.05 2.45 -0.23
N ASP A 72 -21.79 2.22 -0.51
CA ASP A 72 -21.31 0.93 -1.03
C ASP A 72 -21.10 -0.06 0.12
N GLY A 73 -20.83 -1.33 -0.18
CA GLY A 73 -20.46 -2.31 0.83
C GLY A 73 -19.06 -2.03 1.43
N PRO A 74 -18.73 -2.64 2.58
CA PRO A 74 -17.45 -2.40 3.24
C PRO A 74 -16.22 -2.90 2.44
N GLN A 75 -16.45 -3.72 1.42
CA GLN A 75 -15.41 -4.16 0.48
C GLN A 75 -15.13 -3.09 -0.60
N GLY A 76 -16.08 -2.17 -0.83
CA GLY A 76 -16.01 -1.10 -1.82
C GLY A 76 -16.98 -1.28 -2.99
N LYS A 77 -16.90 -0.38 -3.95
CA LYS A 77 -17.82 -0.31 -5.10
C LYS A 77 -17.69 -1.52 -6.02
N THR A 78 -18.73 -2.34 -6.09
CA THR A 78 -18.76 -3.61 -6.83
C THR A 78 -18.43 -3.43 -8.31
N THR A 79 -18.92 -2.37 -8.95
CA THR A 79 -18.66 -2.12 -10.37
C THR A 79 -17.18 -1.84 -10.63
N PHE A 80 -16.51 -1.12 -9.73
CA PHE A 80 -15.09 -0.85 -9.86
C PHE A 80 -14.25 -2.12 -9.55
N ILE A 81 -14.65 -2.89 -8.54
CA ILE A 81 -14.01 -4.20 -8.23
C ILE A 81 -14.09 -5.11 -9.45
N ASN A 82 -15.24 -5.23 -10.10
CA ASN A 82 -15.39 -6.08 -11.29
C ASN A 82 -14.52 -5.58 -12.46
N ALA A 83 -14.46 -4.27 -12.70
CA ALA A 83 -13.58 -3.70 -13.72
C ALA A 83 -12.08 -4.00 -13.44
N LEU A 84 -11.66 -3.98 -12.18
CA LEU A 84 -10.31 -4.38 -11.77
C LEU A 84 -10.07 -5.88 -11.99
N VAL A 85 -11.06 -6.74 -11.71
CA VAL A 85 -10.97 -8.18 -11.98
C VAL A 85 -10.74 -8.44 -13.48
N GLU A 86 -11.54 -7.80 -14.33
CA GLU A 86 -11.38 -7.88 -15.79
C GLU A 86 -9.98 -7.42 -16.20
N LEU A 87 -9.59 -6.21 -15.79
CA LEU A 87 -8.30 -5.62 -16.13
C LEU A 87 -7.11 -6.52 -15.76
N PHE A 88 -7.06 -7.02 -14.52
CA PHE A 88 -5.94 -7.82 -14.06
C PHE A 88 -5.92 -9.23 -14.67
N ASN A 89 -7.09 -9.82 -14.93
CA ASN A 89 -7.16 -11.10 -15.60
C ASN A 89 -6.75 -10.99 -17.07
N ASP A 90 -7.13 -9.92 -17.76
CA ASP A 90 -6.74 -9.68 -19.15
C ASP A 90 -5.23 -9.40 -19.27
N LEU A 91 -4.66 -8.61 -18.34
CA LEU A 91 -3.24 -8.26 -18.38
C LEU A 91 -2.32 -9.41 -17.94
N TYR A 92 -2.72 -10.21 -16.95
CA TYR A 92 -1.79 -11.10 -16.23
C TYR A 92 -2.30 -12.54 -16.06
N ASP A 93 -3.51 -12.87 -16.49
CA ASP A 93 -4.13 -14.19 -16.33
C ASP A 93 -4.16 -14.72 -14.89
N TRP A 94 -4.38 -13.83 -13.91
CA TRP A 94 -4.31 -14.17 -12.49
C TRP A 94 -5.49 -14.97 -11.95
N LYS A 95 -6.54 -15.14 -12.74
CA LYS A 95 -7.78 -15.85 -12.36
C LYS A 95 -8.47 -15.27 -11.14
N LEU A 96 -8.43 -13.94 -11.00
CA LEU A 96 -9.08 -13.23 -9.91
C LEU A 96 -10.61 -13.28 -10.04
N THR A 97 -11.26 -13.17 -8.90
CA THR A 97 -12.70 -12.93 -8.74
C THR A 97 -12.92 -11.68 -7.89
N ALA A 98 -14.15 -11.19 -7.81
CA ALA A 98 -14.49 -10.07 -6.94
C ALA A 98 -14.15 -10.33 -5.46
N GLN A 99 -14.07 -11.60 -5.03
CA GLN A 99 -13.68 -11.96 -3.67
C GLN A 99 -12.19 -11.74 -3.36
N ASN A 100 -11.38 -11.51 -4.40
CA ASN A 100 -9.95 -11.26 -4.26
C ASN A 100 -9.58 -9.78 -4.15
N ILE A 101 -10.51 -8.87 -4.39
CA ILE A 101 -10.22 -7.42 -4.46
C ILE A 101 -11.03 -6.66 -3.43
N MET A 102 -10.39 -5.72 -2.75
CA MET A 102 -11.01 -4.76 -1.85
C MET A 102 -10.49 -3.36 -2.12
N LEU A 103 -11.36 -2.35 -1.98
CA LEU A 103 -11.01 -0.94 -1.98
C LEU A 103 -10.81 -0.45 -0.54
N THR A 104 -9.96 0.57 -0.38
CA THR A 104 -9.67 1.20 0.92
C THR A 104 -9.52 2.71 0.76
N ASN A 105 -9.62 3.47 1.85
CA ASN A 105 -9.41 4.91 1.87
C ASN A 105 -7.92 5.27 1.71
N GLY A 106 -7.36 4.93 0.55
CA GLY A 106 -5.95 4.96 0.24
C GLY A 106 -5.18 3.73 0.76
N SER A 107 -3.99 3.47 0.20
CA SER A 107 -3.13 2.36 0.62
C SER A 107 -2.68 2.47 2.08
N GLN A 108 -2.54 3.67 2.64
CA GLN A 108 -2.22 3.87 4.06
C GLN A 108 -3.24 3.18 4.98
N ASN A 109 -4.54 3.29 4.66
CA ASN A 109 -5.60 2.60 5.38
C ASN A 109 -5.52 1.07 5.20
N ALA A 110 -5.16 0.60 4.00
CA ALA A 110 -4.92 -0.82 3.75
C ALA A 110 -3.78 -1.37 4.63
N PHE A 111 -2.65 -0.66 4.73
CA PHE A 111 -1.53 -1.06 5.58
C PHE A 111 -1.88 -1.04 7.06
N PHE A 112 -2.67 -0.05 7.52
CA PHE A 112 -3.17 -0.05 8.88
C PHE A 112 -3.98 -1.33 9.18
N TYR A 113 -4.87 -1.75 8.29
CA TYR A 113 -5.63 -2.98 8.48
C TYR A 113 -4.73 -4.22 8.44
N LEU A 114 -3.87 -4.34 7.42
CA LEU A 114 -3.01 -5.51 7.23
C LEU A 114 -2.04 -5.70 8.40
N PHE A 115 -1.39 -4.63 8.85
CA PHE A 115 -0.42 -4.75 9.94
C PHE A 115 -1.10 -5.13 11.26
N ASN A 116 -2.31 -4.63 11.52
CA ASN A 116 -3.05 -5.00 12.73
C ASN A 116 -3.78 -6.35 12.63
N LEU A 117 -3.97 -6.90 11.43
CA LEU A 117 -4.44 -8.27 11.23
C LEU A 117 -3.34 -9.30 11.39
N LEU A 118 -2.11 -8.97 10.96
CA LEU A 118 -1.01 -9.92 10.80
C LEU A 118 0.10 -9.77 11.84
N ALA A 119 0.09 -8.68 12.61
CA ALA A 119 1.03 -8.44 13.71
C ALA A 119 0.30 -8.00 14.98
N GLY A 120 1.02 -7.96 16.10
CA GLY A 120 0.50 -7.61 17.42
C GLY A 120 0.30 -8.83 18.31
N ASN A 121 -0.60 -8.71 19.28
CA ASN A 121 -0.87 -9.76 20.26
C ASN A 121 -1.89 -10.76 19.71
N PHE A 122 -1.57 -12.03 19.79
CA PHE A 122 -2.44 -13.17 19.44
C PHE A 122 -2.80 -13.96 20.70
N SER A 123 -3.79 -14.84 20.57
CA SER A 123 -4.20 -15.72 21.66
C SER A 123 -3.05 -16.60 22.16
N GLY A 124 -3.01 -16.86 23.48
CA GLY A 124 -1.97 -17.68 24.13
C GLY A 124 -0.62 -16.97 24.22
N ASP A 125 -0.62 -15.69 24.55
CA ASP A 125 0.54 -14.82 24.78
C ASP A 125 1.55 -14.77 23.61
N LYS A 126 1.09 -15.11 22.42
CA LYS A 126 1.89 -15.04 21.20
C LYS A 126 1.88 -13.63 20.66
N LYS A 127 3.05 -13.16 20.24
CA LYS A 127 3.21 -11.90 19.49
C LYS A 127 3.65 -12.22 18.07
N LYS A 128 3.18 -11.41 17.11
CA LYS A 128 3.61 -11.47 15.73
C LYS A 128 4.08 -10.10 15.26
N LYS A 129 5.00 -10.10 14.30
CA LYS A 129 5.62 -8.90 13.71
C LYS A 129 5.54 -8.93 12.20
N ILE A 130 5.54 -7.76 11.60
CA ILE A 130 5.81 -7.60 10.16
C ILE A 130 7.32 -7.52 9.99
N LEU A 131 7.86 -8.35 9.10
CA LEU A 131 9.27 -8.34 8.74
C LEU A 131 9.46 -7.52 7.46
N PHE A 132 10.27 -6.48 7.56
CA PHE A 132 10.81 -5.74 6.42
C PHE A 132 12.21 -6.31 6.09
N PRO A 133 12.34 -7.12 5.04
CA PRO A 133 13.62 -7.79 4.72
C PRO A 133 14.67 -6.82 4.16
N LEU A 134 14.26 -5.59 3.90
CA LEU A 134 15.06 -4.51 3.37
C LEU A 134 14.56 -3.19 3.95
N ALA A 135 15.45 -2.38 4.54
CA ALA A 135 15.17 -1.03 5.01
C ALA A 135 16.16 -0.04 4.34
N PRO A 136 15.80 1.23 4.14
CA PRO A 136 14.58 1.89 4.60
C PRO A 136 13.35 1.52 3.75
N GLU A 137 12.20 1.60 4.39
CA GLU A 137 10.87 1.44 3.80
C GLU A 137 10.03 2.72 4.01
N TYR A 138 8.80 2.73 3.52
CA TYR A 138 7.93 3.90 3.58
C TYR A 138 7.69 4.39 5.02
N ILE A 139 7.90 5.68 5.24
CA ILE A 139 7.79 6.32 6.57
C ILE A 139 6.41 6.11 7.22
N GLY A 140 5.35 6.04 6.42
CA GLY A 140 3.98 5.85 6.91
C GLY A 140 3.69 4.48 7.52
N TYR A 141 4.63 3.52 7.45
CA TYR A 141 4.45 2.21 8.10
C TYR A 141 4.74 2.25 9.59
N ALA A 142 5.69 3.08 10.03
CA ALA A 142 6.20 3.06 11.39
C ALA A 142 5.08 3.18 12.45
N ASP A 143 4.08 4.02 12.16
CA ASP A 143 2.99 4.31 13.08
C ASP A 143 1.69 3.56 12.76
N ALA A 144 1.69 2.68 11.75
CA ALA A 144 0.46 2.02 11.26
C ALA A 144 0.04 0.77 12.07
N SER A 145 0.56 0.56 13.28
CA SER A 145 0.15 -0.54 14.16
C SER A 145 -0.33 -0.05 15.52
N VAL A 146 -1.38 -0.67 16.03
CA VAL A 146 -1.88 -0.46 17.40
C VAL A 146 -0.89 -1.02 18.44
N SER A 147 -0.27 -2.16 18.14
CA SER A 147 0.71 -2.79 19.03
C SER A 147 2.07 -2.10 18.93
N GLU A 148 2.73 -1.96 20.08
CA GLU A 148 4.14 -1.68 20.13
C GLU A 148 4.95 -2.89 19.65
N ASP A 149 6.17 -2.68 19.16
CA ASP A 149 7.06 -3.74 18.64
C ASP A 149 6.44 -4.61 17.52
N ALA A 150 5.51 -4.05 16.73
CA ALA A 150 4.88 -4.77 15.63
C ALA A 150 5.79 -4.98 14.42
N PHE A 151 6.96 -4.36 14.40
CA PHE A 151 7.84 -4.37 13.23
C PHE A 151 9.25 -4.86 13.56
N VAL A 152 9.86 -5.53 12.59
CA VAL A 152 11.27 -5.87 12.57
C VAL A 152 11.81 -5.62 11.17
N ALA A 153 12.96 -4.98 11.07
CA ALA A 153 13.58 -4.65 9.79
C ALA A 153 15.01 -5.16 9.73
N GLN A 154 15.45 -5.49 8.52
CA GLN A 154 16.80 -5.88 8.23
C GLN A 154 17.50 -4.83 7.37
N ARG A 155 18.78 -4.60 7.61
CA ARG A 155 19.60 -3.73 6.75
C ARG A 155 19.82 -4.39 5.40
N PRO A 156 19.82 -3.62 4.30
CA PRO A 156 20.11 -4.13 2.96
C PRO A 156 21.59 -4.49 2.82
N LYS A 157 21.87 -5.37 1.87
CA LYS A 157 23.18 -5.48 1.27
C LYS A 157 23.29 -4.42 0.17
N ILE A 158 24.27 -3.53 0.31
CA ILE A 158 24.47 -2.44 -0.64
C ILE A 158 25.43 -2.90 -1.73
N THR A 159 25.04 -2.79 -2.98
CA THR A 159 25.90 -2.98 -4.15
C THR A 159 26.19 -1.62 -4.74
N GLU A 160 27.46 -1.21 -4.72
CA GLU A 160 27.92 -0.02 -5.41
C GLU A 160 27.96 -0.29 -6.93
N LEU A 161 27.46 0.67 -7.69
CA LEU A 161 27.40 0.65 -9.14
C LEU A 161 28.34 1.71 -9.71
N ALA A 162 28.50 1.75 -11.03
CA ALA A 162 29.25 2.81 -11.69
C ALA A 162 28.63 4.21 -11.43
N ASP A 163 29.43 5.25 -11.62
CA ASP A 163 29.02 6.67 -11.56
C ASP A 163 28.39 7.10 -10.22
N GLY A 164 28.77 6.44 -9.13
CA GLY A 164 28.30 6.78 -7.78
C GLY A 164 26.87 6.30 -7.46
N PHE A 165 26.29 5.46 -8.30
CA PHE A 165 25.01 4.81 -8.03
C PHE A 165 25.19 3.62 -7.10
N PHE A 166 24.10 3.21 -6.48
CA PHE A 166 24.06 2.01 -5.65
C PHE A 166 22.66 1.36 -5.70
N LYS A 167 22.62 0.10 -5.35
CA LYS A 167 21.37 -0.67 -5.21
C LYS A 167 21.30 -1.32 -3.85
N TYR A 168 20.13 -1.26 -3.23
CA TYR A 168 19.78 -2.06 -2.07
C TYR A 168 19.28 -3.43 -2.52
N ASN A 169 19.87 -4.48 -1.96
CA ASN A 169 19.44 -5.86 -2.18
C ASN A 169 19.04 -6.49 -0.84
N VAL A 170 18.14 -7.45 -0.90
CA VAL A 170 17.84 -8.26 0.29
C VAL A 170 19.06 -9.12 0.65
N ASP A 171 19.53 -9.02 1.89
CA ASP A 171 20.57 -9.91 2.39
C ASP A 171 19.95 -11.23 2.83
N PHE A 172 19.76 -12.14 1.89
CA PHE A 172 19.15 -13.45 2.14
C PHE A 172 19.98 -14.35 3.06
N ASP A 173 21.29 -14.14 3.15
CA ASP A 173 22.17 -14.91 4.02
C ASP A 173 21.99 -14.53 5.49
N ALA A 174 21.72 -13.26 5.75
CA ALA A 174 21.45 -12.73 7.08
C ALA A 174 19.97 -12.76 7.46
N LEU A 175 19.04 -12.94 6.49
CA LEU A 175 17.60 -12.85 6.70
C LEU A 175 17.11 -13.99 7.61
N LYS A 176 16.52 -13.62 8.75
CA LYS A 176 15.95 -14.57 9.71
C LYS A 176 14.43 -14.40 9.77
N ILE A 177 13.71 -15.46 9.43
CA ILE A 177 12.26 -15.52 9.61
C ILE A 177 11.99 -16.39 10.82
N THR A 178 11.81 -15.74 11.97
CA THR A 178 11.54 -16.38 13.26
C THR A 178 10.05 -16.69 13.39
N SER A 179 9.69 -17.53 14.36
CA SER A 179 8.29 -17.97 14.57
C SER A 179 7.34 -16.83 14.97
N ASP A 180 7.87 -15.67 15.36
CA ASP A 180 7.12 -14.46 15.67
C ASP A 180 6.89 -13.54 14.45
N VAL A 181 7.35 -13.90 13.25
CA VAL A 181 6.98 -13.19 12.02
C VAL A 181 5.58 -13.59 11.58
N GLY A 182 4.71 -12.59 11.35
CA GLY A 182 3.34 -12.76 10.88
C GLY A 182 3.16 -12.52 9.38
N ALA A 183 4.02 -11.68 8.79
CA ALA A 183 4.08 -11.42 7.35
C ALA A 183 5.44 -10.85 6.97
N ILE A 184 5.82 -11.00 5.70
CA ILE A 184 6.92 -10.25 5.08
C ILE A 184 6.28 -9.10 4.31
N CYS A 185 6.86 -7.89 4.39
CA CYS A 185 6.37 -6.73 3.65
C CYS A 185 7.52 -6.05 2.92
N VAL A 186 7.30 -5.71 1.65
CA VAL A 186 8.24 -4.99 0.78
C VAL A 186 7.51 -3.99 -0.09
N SER A 187 8.18 -2.89 -0.43
CA SER A 187 7.73 -1.94 -1.45
C SER A 187 8.46 -2.15 -2.76
N ARG A 188 7.75 -2.02 -3.89
CA ARG A 188 8.31 -2.22 -5.23
C ARG A 188 7.68 -1.30 -6.28
N PRO A 189 8.27 -0.15 -6.59
CA PRO A 189 9.46 0.51 -6.02
C PRO A 189 9.27 1.00 -4.58
N THR A 190 10.38 1.19 -3.90
CA THR A 190 10.40 1.68 -2.51
C THR A 190 10.42 3.21 -2.46
N ASN A 191 9.62 3.81 -1.61
CA ASN A 191 9.77 5.18 -1.15
C ASN A 191 10.53 5.15 0.20
N PRO A 192 11.67 5.89 0.40
CA PRO A 192 12.13 7.02 -0.42
C PRO A 192 13.22 6.66 -1.45
N THR A 193 13.71 5.44 -1.49
CA THR A 193 14.95 5.10 -2.19
C THR A 193 14.82 4.94 -3.71
N GLY A 194 13.61 4.74 -4.23
CA GLY A 194 13.37 4.38 -5.62
C GLY A 194 13.84 2.95 -5.96
N ASN A 195 14.28 2.17 -4.97
CA ASN A 195 14.81 0.82 -5.18
C ASN A 195 13.72 -0.12 -5.72
N VAL A 196 14.05 -0.87 -6.76
CA VAL A 196 13.15 -1.87 -7.36
C VAL A 196 13.72 -3.26 -7.08
N LEU A 197 13.01 -4.05 -6.29
CA LEU A 197 13.36 -5.46 -6.08
C LEU A 197 13.22 -6.22 -7.40
N THR A 198 14.20 -7.06 -7.70
CA THR A 198 14.19 -7.91 -8.89
C THR A 198 13.09 -8.97 -8.82
N ASP A 199 12.72 -9.54 -9.97
CA ASP A 199 11.79 -10.67 -10.01
C ASP A 199 12.32 -11.88 -9.22
N ASP A 200 13.64 -12.10 -9.22
CA ASP A 200 14.28 -13.19 -8.45
C ASP A 200 14.20 -12.94 -6.94
N GLU A 201 14.40 -11.70 -6.47
CA GLU A 201 14.24 -11.33 -5.06
C GLU A 201 12.79 -11.55 -4.60
N ILE A 202 11.81 -11.11 -5.38
CA ILE A 202 10.39 -11.33 -5.07
C ILE A 202 10.04 -12.82 -5.03
N ASN A 203 10.47 -13.58 -6.02
CA ASN A 203 10.27 -15.04 -6.06
C ASN A 203 10.94 -15.74 -4.86
N HIS A 204 12.10 -15.27 -4.43
CA HIS A 204 12.78 -15.84 -3.27
C HIS A 204 12.01 -15.50 -1.98
N LEU A 205 11.58 -14.26 -1.79
CA LEU A 205 10.77 -13.86 -0.65
C LEU A 205 9.45 -14.63 -0.59
N ASP A 206 8.77 -14.85 -1.73
CA ASP A 206 7.54 -15.64 -1.79
C ASP A 206 7.78 -17.11 -1.38
N ARG A 207 8.88 -17.74 -1.85
CA ARG A 207 9.23 -19.09 -1.39
C ARG A 207 9.49 -19.15 0.12
N LEU A 208 10.18 -18.15 0.68
CA LEU A 208 10.43 -18.06 2.11
C LEU A 208 9.13 -17.83 2.90
N ALA A 209 8.26 -16.96 2.42
CA ALA A 209 6.95 -16.71 3.03
C ALA A 209 6.10 -17.98 3.05
N LYS A 210 5.99 -18.69 1.93
CA LYS A 210 5.28 -19.98 1.81
C LYS A 210 5.85 -21.05 2.73
N LYS A 211 7.18 -21.19 2.80
CA LYS A 211 7.86 -22.14 3.69
C LYS A 211 7.51 -21.90 5.16
N ASN A 212 7.27 -20.65 5.54
CA ASN A 212 6.94 -20.26 6.92
C ASN A 212 5.43 -20.10 7.16
N ASN A 213 4.57 -20.41 6.17
CA ASN A 213 3.11 -20.25 6.22
C ASN A 213 2.67 -18.83 6.59
N ILE A 214 3.33 -17.84 6.06
CA ILE A 214 3.02 -16.41 6.23
C ILE A 214 2.83 -15.74 4.86
N PRO A 215 2.01 -14.68 4.74
CA PRO A 215 1.85 -13.97 3.48
C PRO A 215 3.06 -13.08 3.16
N LEU A 216 3.26 -12.82 1.85
CA LEU A 216 4.11 -11.76 1.33
C LEU A 216 3.25 -10.56 0.96
N ILE A 217 3.43 -9.44 1.61
CA ILE A 217 2.80 -8.16 1.28
C ILE A 217 3.72 -7.40 0.34
N ILE A 218 3.17 -6.92 -0.78
CA ILE A 218 3.89 -6.11 -1.76
C ILE A 218 3.17 -4.77 -1.89
N ASP A 219 3.83 -3.70 -1.49
CA ASP A 219 3.38 -2.34 -1.80
C ASP A 219 3.80 -2.01 -3.23
N ASN A 220 2.80 -1.88 -4.09
CA ASN A 220 2.96 -1.59 -5.50
C ASN A 220 2.39 -0.20 -5.86
N ALA A 221 2.44 0.75 -4.93
CA ALA A 221 1.85 2.09 -5.12
C ALA A 221 2.46 2.86 -6.31
N TYR A 222 3.69 2.54 -6.70
CA TYR A 222 4.40 3.14 -7.83
C TYR A 222 4.56 2.19 -9.01
N GLY A 223 4.15 0.94 -8.86
CA GLY A 223 4.42 -0.13 -9.81
C GLY A 223 3.40 -0.24 -10.95
N THR A 224 3.44 -1.40 -11.61
CA THR A 224 2.55 -1.75 -12.71
C THR A 224 1.23 -2.36 -12.21
N PRO A 225 0.12 -2.23 -12.92
CA PRO A 225 -0.04 -1.60 -14.24
C PRO A 225 -0.12 -0.07 -14.17
N PHE A 226 -0.38 0.49 -13.02
CA PHE A 226 -0.48 1.93 -12.81
C PHE A 226 0.11 2.30 -11.43
N PRO A 227 0.78 3.44 -11.32
CA PRO A 227 1.09 4.44 -12.32
C PRO A 227 2.26 4.06 -13.23
N ASN A 228 2.93 2.93 -12.97
CA ASN A 228 4.08 2.41 -13.72
C ASN A 228 5.29 3.39 -13.71
N ILE A 229 5.61 3.91 -12.55
CA ILE A 229 6.81 4.72 -12.33
C ILE A 229 7.99 3.78 -12.02
N ILE A 230 8.32 2.96 -12.98
CA ILE A 230 9.42 1.99 -12.92
C ILE A 230 10.23 2.11 -14.20
N PHE A 231 11.56 2.27 -14.07
CA PHE A 231 12.50 2.38 -15.17
C PHE A 231 13.34 1.11 -15.35
N GLU A 232 13.13 0.13 -14.47
CA GLU A 232 13.74 -1.20 -14.53
C GLU A 232 12.69 -2.25 -14.88
N LYS A 233 13.12 -3.36 -15.47
CA LYS A 233 12.22 -4.48 -15.77
C LYS A 233 11.73 -5.12 -14.46
N ALA A 234 10.45 -5.01 -14.20
CA ALA A 234 9.78 -5.62 -13.06
C ALA A 234 8.44 -6.22 -13.48
N THR A 235 8.29 -7.52 -13.28
CA THR A 235 7.04 -8.22 -13.61
C THR A 235 6.05 -8.09 -12.45
N PRO A 236 4.81 -7.69 -12.70
CA PRO A 236 3.76 -7.72 -11.67
C PRO A 236 3.63 -9.12 -11.08
N PHE A 237 3.54 -9.18 -9.76
CA PHE A 237 3.59 -10.44 -9.04
C PHE A 237 2.39 -10.62 -8.13
N TRP A 238 1.63 -11.69 -8.35
CA TRP A 238 0.57 -12.10 -7.45
C TRP A 238 0.37 -13.63 -7.47
N ASN A 239 0.06 -14.18 -6.33
CA ASN A 239 -0.45 -15.55 -6.16
C ASN A 239 -1.26 -15.63 -4.84
N ALA A 240 -1.87 -16.77 -4.54
CA ALA A 240 -2.74 -16.93 -3.37
C ALA A 240 -2.05 -16.68 -2.00
N ASN A 241 -0.71 -16.62 -1.94
CA ASN A 241 0.05 -16.28 -0.74
C ASN A 241 0.47 -14.80 -0.68
N THR A 242 0.19 -14.04 -1.74
CA THR A 242 0.59 -12.63 -1.86
C THR A 242 -0.58 -11.72 -1.50
N ILE A 243 -0.27 -10.61 -0.85
CA ILE A 243 -1.17 -9.47 -0.65
C ILE A 243 -0.57 -8.31 -1.42
N LEU A 244 -1.18 -7.95 -2.55
CA LEU A 244 -0.72 -6.86 -3.41
C LEU A 244 -1.52 -5.60 -3.12
N CYS A 245 -0.83 -4.51 -2.79
CA CYS A 245 -1.44 -3.21 -2.50
C CYS A 245 -1.10 -2.21 -3.59
N LEU A 246 -2.12 -1.57 -4.18
CA LEU A 246 -1.98 -0.52 -5.18
C LEU A 246 -2.68 0.76 -4.71
N SER A 247 -2.38 1.88 -5.37
CA SER A 247 -2.94 3.18 -5.02
C SER A 247 -3.21 4.01 -6.27
N LEU A 248 -4.34 4.71 -6.31
CA LEU A 248 -4.61 5.71 -7.33
C LEU A 248 -3.93 7.07 -7.04
N SER A 249 -3.34 7.24 -5.86
CA SER A 249 -2.67 8.50 -5.49
C SER A 249 -1.58 8.87 -6.49
N LYS A 250 -0.74 7.90 -6.87
CA LYS A 250 0.38 8.13 -7.79
C LYS A 250 -0.03 8.07 -9.27
N PHE A 251 -1.25 7.67 -9.54
CA PHE A 251 -1.89 7.77 -10.85
C PHE A 251 -2.43 9.19 -11.15
N GLY A 252 -2.24 10.13 -10.23
CA GLY A 252 -2.70 11.50 -10.37
C GLY A 252 -4.00 11.83 -9.60
N LEU A 253 -4.48 10.92 -8.78
CA LEU A 253 -5.72 11.08 -8.00
C LEU A 253 -5.48 10.97 -6.48
N PRO A 254 -4.51 11.71 -5.89
CA PRO A 254 -4.23 11.59 -4.46
C PRO A 254 -5.43 11.98 -3.59
N GLY A 255 -6.22 12.94 -4.00
CA GLY A 255 -7.42 13.41 -3.30
C GLY A 255 -8.60 12.42 -3.33
N ALA A 256 -8.63 11.48 -4.28
CA ALA A 256 -9.68 10.45 -4.35
C ALA A 256 -9.56 9.40 -3.24
N ARG A 257 -8.44 9.35 -2.54
CA ARG A 257 -8.20 8.42 -1.43
C ARG A 257 -8.56 6.97 -1.75
N CYS A 258 -8.12 6.45 -2.89
CA CYS A 258 -8.42 5.08 -3.30
C CYS A 258 -7.17 4.20 -3.27
N GLY A 259 -7.20 3.19 -2.40
CA GLY A 259 -6.27 2.06 -2.38
C GLY A 259 -6.98 0.79 -2.86
N ILE A 260 -6.21 -0.13 -3.43
CA ILE A 260 -6.70 -1.40 -3.96
C ILE A 260 -5.87 -2.51 -3.32
N VAL A 261 -6.52 -3.51 -2.75
CA VAL A 261 -5.87 -4.68 -2.18
C VAL A 261 -6.31 -5.91 -2.94
N ILE A 262 -5.35 -6.70 -3.41
CA ILE A 262 -5.57 -8.00 -4.06
C ILE A 262 -4.97 -9.08 -3.17
N ALA A 263 -5.82 -9.98 -2.67
CA ALA A 263 -5.41 -11.05 -1.76
C ALA A 263 -6.35 -12.26 -1.86
N LYS A 264 -6.04 -13.32 -1.14
CA LYS A 264 -6.97 -14.44 -1.01
C LYS A 264 -8.26 -14.02 -0.27
N PRO A 265 -9.40 -14.67 -0.56
CA PRO A 265 -10.72 -14.26 -0.06
C PRO A 265 -10.81 -14.10 1.46
N GLU A 266 -10.10 -14.92 2.23
CA GLU A 266 -10.13 -14.86 3.70
C GLU A 266 -9.52 -13.56 4.23
N ILE A 267 -8.45 -13.07 3.62
CA ILE A 267 -7.83 -11.77 3.96
C ILE A 267 -8.76 -10.63 3.58
N ILE A 268 -9.31 -10.66 2.37
CA ILE A 268 -10.27 -9.64 1.91
C ILE A 268 -11.48 -9.57 2.83
N LYS A 269 -12.04 -10.72 3.23
CA LYS A 269 -13.16 -10.77 4.18
C LYS A 269 -12.81 -10.16 5.53
N ALA A 270 -11.62 -10.46 6.08
CA ALA A 270 -11.17 -9.91 7.35
C ALA A 270 -10.98 -8.38 7.27
N MET A 271 -10.33 -7.89 6.21
CA MET A 271 -10.15 -6.45 5.97
C MET A 271 -11.49 -5.74 5.76
N SER A 272 -12.41 -6.33 5.01
CA SER A 272 -13.76 -5.80 4.80
C SER A 272 -14.52 -5.65 6.12
N SER A 273 -14.37 -6.61 7.05
CA SER A 273 -14.97 -6.52 8.39
C SER A 273 -14.38 -5.34 9.18
N LEU A 274 -13.06 -5.13 9.13
CA LEU A 274 -12.42 -3.97 9.75
C LEU A 274 -12.90 -2.65 9.14
N SER A 275 -12.99 -2.59 7.81
CA SER A 275 -13.49 -1.41 7.10
C SER A 275 -14.94 -1.08 7.50
N GLY A 276 -15.79 -2.09 7.61
CA GLY A 276 -17.18 -1.91 8.06
C GLY A 276 -17.29 -1.30 9.46
N ILE A 277 -16.35 -1.63 10.36
CA ILE A 277 -16.33 -1.08 11.73
C ILE A 277 -15.74 0.35 11.76
N THR A 278 -14.70 0.61 10.98
CA THR A 278 -13.92 1.84 11.08
C THR A 278 -14.38 2.95 10.15
N ALA A 279 -14.98 2.61 9.00
CA ALA A 279 -15.34 3.56 7.95
C ALA A 279 -16.72 3.29 7.29
N LEU A 280 -17.44 2.23 7.68
CA LEU A 280 -18.64 1.68 7.04
C LEU A 280 -18.37 1.18 5.63
N SER A 281 -17.89 2.05 4.74
CA SER A 281 -17.44 1.74 3.38
C SER A 281 -16.28 2.66 2.99
N PRO A 282 -15.42 2.26 2.05
CA PRO A 282 -14.47 3.19 1.46
C PRO A 282 -15.21 4.25 0.61
N GLY A 283 -14.61 5.47 0.55
CA GLY A 283 -15.13 6.59 -0.24
C GLY A 283 -14.83 6.46 -1.73
#